data_f850f7d614b4cb18bd242630a7b4d99c
#
_entry.id   f850f7d614b4cb18bd242630a7b4d99c
#
_cell.length_a   1.000
_cell.length_b   1.000
_cell.length_c   1.000
_cell.angle_alpha   90.00
_cell.angle_beta   90.00
_cell.angle_gamma   90.00
#
_symmetry.space_group_name_H-M   'P 1'
#
loop_
_entity.id
_entity.type
_entity.pdbx_description
1 polymer ?
#
loop_
_entity_poly.entity_id
_entity_poly.type
_entity_poly.pdbx_seq_one_letter_code
_entity_poly.pdbx_strand_id
1 'polypeptide(L)'
;MEIERRTFLATSAAAAAVATQAGAAGRDALVDVKIDPWNQPPEIAQLWSKVGGFRHQDDESRQDFTRGVMSFIQRDAARPEQQQHLAAFLKSKKINPLDDVEMTDEEAFQLLVQDPAYAARTRLARTNFALHWDNPRRAFHKEADYYLSEMEKTDNAGPGRLELNPDLDIPDSARHEIHAMPGGYVGEPFAGWIYELGHMYGTADLKDRGRAVSYTQAAKGPADGKVRRILDLGCSMGDGTLAFKMRFPNAEVWGVDVAGPLLRYAHYRAVKVGMDVIYSQRNGENTGLPDGYFDIVGSCITFHEIAPDAQKRVMKEIHRILRPGGVYHHVDFMTDGHPDYTPIKTVAGRAGRWVDHRHNVETWSPAYRHSDFPGLMRAVGFDVDFSQPPAGNSVDRPRSFPTVTGIKRA
;
A
#
# COMPACT_ATOMS: atom_id res chain seq x y z
N MET A 1 0.98 16.65 -28.22
CA MET A 1 1.39 15.58 -29.16
C MET A 1 2.88 15.24 -29.07
N GLU A 2 3.78 16.18 -29.00
CA GLU A 2 5.24 15.90 -28.97
C GLU A 2 5.74 15.46 -27.60
N ILE A 3 5.13 15.94 -26.53
CA ILE A 3 5.41 15.51 -25.15
C ILE A 3 4.94 14.07 -24.90
N GLU A 4 3.76 13.68 -25.43
CA GLU A 4 3.26 12.31 -25.31
C GLU A 4 4.12 11.29 -26.08
N ARG A 5 4.64 11.66 -27.26
CA ARG A 5 5.57 10.79 -28.01
C ARG A 5 6.91 10.59 -27.30
N ARG A 6 7.45 11.60 -26.63
CA ARG A 6 8.71 11.47 -25.88
C ARG A 6 8.53 10.62 -24.63
N THR A 7 7.40 10.74 -23.93
CA THR A 7 7.07 9.92 -22.76
C THR A 7 6.85 8.45 -23.15
N PHE A 8 6.15 8.20 -24.28
CA PHE A 8 5.93 6.84 -24.77
C PHE A 8 7.22 6.14 -25.22
N LEU A 9 8.16 6.86 -25.86
CA LEU A 9 9.44 6.28 -26.28
C LEU A 9 10.37 6.01 -25.08
N ALA A 10 10.30 6.83 -24.02
CA ALA A 10 11.11 6.64 -22.82
C ALA A 10 10.60 5.45 -21.95
N THR A 11 9.28 5.26 -21.84
CA THR A 11 8.70 4.10 -21.13
C THR A 11 8.98 2.78 -21.85
N SER A 12 8.98 2.77 -23.18
CA SER A 12 9.37 1.59 -23.96
C SER A 12 10.86 1.21 -23.77
N ALA A 13 11.74 2.20 -23.54
CA ALA A 13 13.15 1.95 -23.28
C ALA A 13 13.41 1.32 -21.90
N ALA A 14 12.64 1.71 -20.86
CA ALA A 14 12.78 1.13 -19.52
C ALA A 14 12.23 -0.30 -19.44
N ALA A 15 11.07 -0.56 -20.04
CA ALA A 15 10.56 -1.92 -20.20
C ALA A 15 11.52 -2.79 -21.04
N ALA A 16 12.16 -2.20 -22.08
CA ALA A 16 13.17 -2.85 -22.87
C ALA A 16 14.47 -3.13 -22.08
N ALA A 17 14.88 -2.27 -21.15
CA ALA A 17 16.06 -2.50 -20.31
C ALA A 17 15.85 -3.67 -19.34
N VAL A 18 14.67 -3.79 -18.74
CA VAL A 18 14.29 -4.94 -17.91
C VAL A 18 14.16 -6.21 -18.78
N ALA A 19 13.56 -6.10 -19.96
CA ALA A 19 13.42 -7.20 -20.92
C ALA A 19 14.75 -7.65 -21.52
N THR A 20 15.74 -6.76 -21.70
CA THR A 20 17.08 -7.11 -22.20
C THR A 20 17.90 -7.89 -21.18
N GLN A 21 17.78 -7.60 -19.91
CA GLN A 21 18.40 -8.41 -18.85
C GLN A 21 17.79 -9.82 -18.79
N ALA A 22 16.46 -9.92 -18.92
CA ALA A 22 15.77 -11.20 -19.00
C ALA A 22 16.10 -11.99 -20.27
N GLY A 23 16.22 -11.30 -21.42
CA GLY A 23 16.57 -11.93 -22.70
C GLY A 23 17.99 -12.50 -22.79
N ALA A 24 18.93 -11.93 -22.03
CA ALA A 24 20.31 -12.43 -21.98
C ALA A 24 20.48 -13.72 -21.14
N ALA A 25 19.55 -13.98 -20.21
CA ALA A 25 19.62 -15.10 -19.27
C ALA A 25 18.87 -16.37 -19.74
N GLY A 26 18.07 -16.29 -20.79
CA GLY A 26 17.14 -17.36 -21.20
C GLY A 26 15.88 -17.41 -20.32
N ARG A 27 14.75 -17.87 -20.89
CA ARG A 27 13.43 -17.84 -20.22
C ARG A 27 13.33 -18.66 -18.93
N ASP A 28 14.16 -19.69 -18.77
CA ASP A 28 14.14 -20.59 -17.61
C ASP A 28 15.15 -20.22 -16.52
N ALA A 29 16.03 -19.25 -16.77
CA ALA A 29 16.98 -18.78 -15.77
C ALA A 29 16.32 -17.82 -14.78
N LEU A 30 16.59 -18.04 -13.48
CA LEU A 30 16.22 -17.05 -12.46
C LEU A 30 17.05 -15.78 -12.68
N VAL A 31 16.37 -14.66 -12.90
CA VAL A 31 16.95 -13.33 -12.89
C VAL A 31 16.40 -12.59 -11.68
N ASP A 32 17.27 -12.22 -10.74
CA ASP A 32 16.93 -11.45 -9.53
C ASP A 32 17.62 -10.07 -9.67
N VAL A 33 16.86 -9.09 -10.15
CA VAL A 33 17.36 -7.73 -10.38
C VAL A 33 17.37 -6.97 -9.06
N LYS A 34 18.54 -6.49 -8.65
CA LYS A 34 18.67 -5.63 -7.46
C LYS A 34 18.49 -4.15 -7.84
N ILE A 35 17.54 -3.51 -7.19
CA ILE A 35 17.20 -2.12 -7.39
C ILE A 35 17.32 -1.41 -6.05
N ASP A 36 18.08 -0.31 -6.00
CA ASP A 36 18.07 0.58 -4.84
C ASP A 36 16.73 1.32 -4.78
N PRO A 37 15.91 1.11 -3.75
CA PRO A 37 14.59 1.72 -3.67
C PRO A 37 14.61 3.25 -3.59
N TRP A 38 15.75 3.84 -3.18
CA TRP A 38 15.90 5.26 -2.93
C TRP A 38 16.74 6.00 -3.97
N ASN A 39 17.49 5.26 -4.77
CA ASN A 39 18.31 5.78 -5.86
C ASN A 39 18.04 4.98 -7.14
N GLN A 40 16.80 5.04 -7.60
CA GLN A 40 16.36 4.30 -8.79
C GLN A 40 16.91 4.95 -10.05
N PRO A 41 17.35 4.16 -11.04
CA PRO A 41 17.68 4.68 -12.37
C PRO A 41 16.48 5.46 -12.95
N PRO A 42 16.73 6.54 -13.72
CA PRO A 42 15.68 7.36 -14.30
C PRO A 42 14.64 6.56 -15.09
N GLU A 43 15.05 5.50 -15.77
CA GLU A 43 14.17 4.62 -16.57
C GLU A 43 13.18 3.88 -15.67
N ILE A 44 13.62 3.41 -14.51
CA ILE A 44 12.77 2.74 -13.52
C ILE A 44 11.89 3.76 -12.80
N ALA A 45 12.44 4.92 -12.45
CA ALA A 45 11.67 5.99 -11.83
C ALA A 45 10.50 6.45 -12.73
N GLN A 46 10.67 6.44 -14.06
CA GLN A 46 9.61 6.77 -15.01
C GLN A 46 8.46 5.75 -15.04
N LEU A 47 8.71 4.47 -14.76
CA LEU A 47 7.64 3.46 -14.63
C LEU A 47 6.66 3.80 -13.49
N TRP A 48 7.15 4.55 -12.51
CA TRP A 48 6.37 5.01 -11.37
C TRP A 48 5.79 6.42 -11.55
N SER A 49 6.15 7.13 -12.61
CA SER A 49 5.51 8.41 -12.88
C SER A 49 4.01 8.20 -13.05
N LYS A 50 3.21 9.18 -12.67
CA LYS A 50 1.76 9.14 -12.86
C LYS A 50 1.47 8.84 -14.32
N VAL A 51 0.84 7.70 -14.58
CA VAL A 51 0.44 7.30 -15.91
C VAL A 51 -0.77 8.12 -16.37
N GLY A 52 -1.52 8.64 -15.41
CA GLY A 52 -2.61 9.57 -15.65
C GLY A 52 -2.60 10.71 -14.66
N GLY A 53 -3.10 11.85 -15.05
CA GLY A 53 -3.22 13.03 -14.23
C GLY A 53 -4.54 13.75 -14.50
N PHE A 54 -4.72 14.87 -13.85
CA PHE A 54 -5.82 15.77 -14.18
C PHE A 54 -5.67 16.33 -15.59
N ARG A 55 -6.78 16.45 -16.29
CA ARG A 55 -6.81 17.09 -17.61
C ARG A 55 -6.75 18.62 -17.55
N HIS A 56 -7.09 19.17 -16.39
CA HIS A 56 -7.17 20.62 -16.17
C HIS A 56 -6.25 21.06 -15.06
N GLN A 57 -5.52 22.12 -15.30
CA GLN A 57 -4.57 22.71 -14.35
C GLN A 57 -5.25 23.19 -13.07
N ASP A 58 -6.52 23.61 -13.13
CA ASP A 58 -7.29 24.02 -11.93
C ASP A 58 -7.44 22.85 -10.95
N ASP A 59 -7.73 21.64 -11.46
CA ASP A 59 -7.93 20.46 -10.63
C ASP A 59 -6.61 20.02 -10.00
N GLU A 60 -5.51 20.11 -10.76
CA GLU A 60 -4.16 19.87 -10.23
C GLU A 60 -3.77 20.91 -9.17
N SER A 61 -4.02 22.19 -9.43
CA SER A 61 -3.72 23.28 -8.49
C SER A 61 -4.50 23.13 -7.16
N ARG A 62 -5.78 22.72 -7.22
CA ARG A 62 -6.55 22.42 -6.01
C ARG A 62 -5.96 21.27 -5.22
N GLN A 63 -5.53 20.21 -5.90
CA GLN A 63 -4.93 19.05 -5.23
C GLN A 63 -3.58 19.42 -4.62
N ASP A 64 -2.77 20.19 -5.30
CA ASP A 64 -1.48 20.68 -4.79
C ASP A 64 -1.66 21.62 -3.59
N PHE A 65 -2.72 22.45 -3.60
CA PHE A 65 -3.06 23.25 -2.44
C PHE A 65 -3.37 22.39 -1.21
N THR A 66 -4.23 21.36 -1.34
CA THR A 66 -4.54 20.48 -0.20
C THR A 66 -3.33 19.71 0.30
N ARG A 67 -2.42 19.29 -0.60
CA ARG A 67 -1.11 18.71 -0.25
C ARG A 67 -0.25 19.71 0.52
N GLY A 68 -0.19 20.94 0.05
CA GLY A 68 0.55 22.01 0.71
C GLY A 68 0.04 22.29 2.12
N VAL A 69 -1.27 22.34 2.31
CA VAL A 69 -1.92 22.51 3.62
C VAL A 69 -1.60 21.33 4.53
N MET A 70 -1.69 20.09 4.05
CA MET A 70 -1.35 18.92 4.87
C MET A 70 0.12 18.93 5.29
N SER A 71 1.02 19.22 4.37
CA SER A 71 2.45 19.37 4.65
C SER A 71 2.73 20.49 5.66
N PHE A 72 2.00 21.61 5.58
CA PHE A 72 2.08 22.69 6.57
C PHE A 72 1.66 22.21 7.95
N ILE A 73 0.48 21.55 8.07
CA ILE A 73 -0.04 21.04 9.35
C ILE A 73 0.96 20.09 10.02
N GLN A 74 1.55 19.19 9.26
CA GLN A 74 2.53 18.22 9.77
C GLN A 74 3.81 18.90 10.24
N ARG A 75 4.33 19.84 9.46
CA ARG A 75 5.54 20.61 9.83
C ARG A 75 5.29 21.53 11.02
N ASP A 76 4.12 22.17 11.08
CA ASP A 76 3.75 22.99 12.21
C ASP A 76 3.65 22.18 13.50
N ALA A 77 3.01 21.02 13.47
CA ALA A 77 2.93 20.12 14.61
C ALA A 77 4.30 19.66 15.14
N ALA A 78 5.29 19.54 14.26
CA ALA A 78 6.64 19.14 14.59
C ALA A 78 7.55 20.30 15.09
N ARG A 79 7.09 21.55 15.05
CA ARG A 79 7.88 22.71 15.53
C ARG A 79 8.15 22.61 17.03
N PRO A 80 9.34 23.00 17.49
CA PRO A 80 9.68 22.96 18.92
C PRO A 80 8.68 23.71 19.80
N GLU A 81 8.17 24.87 19.34
CA GLU A 81 7.21 25.69 20.06
C GLU A 81 5.88 24.95 20.27
N GLN A 82 5.39 24.24 19.24
CA GLN A 82 4.18 23.44 19.33
C GLN A 82 4.35 22.24 20.26
N GLN A 83 5.52 21.59 20.20
CA GLN A 83 5.86 20.50 21.11
C GLN A 83 5.97 20.97 22.57
N GLN A 84 6.58 22.12 22.80
CA GLN A 84 6.66 22.75 24.13
C GLN A 84 5.29 23.17 24.65
N HIS A 85 4.44 23.76 23.81
CA HIS A 85 3.07 24.11 24.16
C HIS A 85 2.28 22.87 24.57
N LEU A 86 2.30 21.80 23.80
CA LEU A 86 1.63 20.54 24.12
C LEU A 86 2.15 19.92 25.41
N ALA A 87 3.48 19.97 25.61
CA ALA A 87 4.09 19.49 26.84
C ALA A 87 3.66 20.32 28.08
N ALA A 88 3.55 21.64 27.93
CA ALA A 88 3.06 22.53 29.01
C ALA A 88 1.58 22.25 29.32
N PHE A 89 0.74 22.04 28.30
CA PHE A 89 -0.66 21.63 28.50
C PHE A 89 -0.75 20.32 29.27
N LEU A 90 -0.04 19.27 28.87
CA LEU A 90 -0.05 17.98 29.55
C LEU A 90 0.46 18.09 31.00
N LYS A 91 1.52 18.87 31.25
CA LYS A 91 2.01 19.15 32.61
C LYS A 91 0.95 19.85 33.48
N SER A 92 0.13 20.75 32.91
CA SER A 92 -0.98 21.39 33.64
C SER A 92 -2.05 20.37 34.08
N LYS A 93 -2.13 19.24 33.37
CA LYS A 93 -2.98 18.08 33.70
C LYS A 93 -2.25 17.06 34.58
N LYS A 94 -1.04 17.36 35.06
CA LYS A 94 -0.16 16.49 35.85
C LYS A 94 0.29 15.23 35.11
N ILE A 95 0.44 15.32 33.79
CA ILE A 95 0.90 14.24 32.92
C ILE A 95 2.26 14.64 32.35
N ASN A 96 3.26 13.77 32.46
CA ASN A 96 4.50 13.92 31.71
C ASN A 96 4.28 13.41 30.27
N PRO A 97 4.65 14.18 29.23
CA PRO A 97 4.41 13.79 27.83
C PRO A 97 5.03 12.47 27.38
N LEU A 98 6.08 12.03 28.06
CA LEU A 98 6.82 10.81 27.71
C LEU A 98 6.43 9.59 28.54
N ASP A 99 5.59 9.76 29.58
CA ASP A 99 5.20 8.66 30.41
C ASP A 99 4.08 7.82 29.75
N ASP A 100 4.09 6.54 30.05
CA ASP A 100 2.99 5.65 29.76
C ASP A 100 1.76 6.05 30.60
N VAL A 101 0.59 5.97 29.99
CA VAL A 101 -0.66 6.33 30.64
C VAL A 101 -1.66 5.18 30.55
N GLU A 102 -2.40 4.99 31.65
CA GLU A 102 -3.49 4.02 31.74
C GLU A 102 -4.82 4.69 31.33
N MET A 103 -4.95 5.01 30.04
CA MET A 103 -6.17 5.54 29.42
C MET A 103 -6.37 4.92 28.05
N THR A 104 -7.58 4.92 27.56
CA THR A 104 -7.90 4.46 26.20
C THR A 104 -7.39 5.45 25.15
N ASP A 105 -7.32 5.02 23.90
CA ASP A 105 -6.94 5.88 22.77
C ASP A 105 -7.94 7.04 22.60
N GLU A 106 -9.24 6.80 22.86
CA GLU A 106 -10.27 7.82 22.84
C GLU A 106 -10.11 8.83 23.96
N GLU A 107 -9.90 8.39 25.20
CA GLU A 107 -9.69 9.27 26.35
C GLU A 107 -8.48 10.18 26.14
N ALA A 108 -7.40 9.63 25.58
CA ALA A 108 -6.22 10.41 25.23
C ALA A 108 -6.53 11.49 24.18
N PHE A 109 -7.31 11.16 23.16
CA PHE A 109 -7.74 12.13 22.16
C PHE A 109 -8.64 13.20 22.77
N GLN A 110 -9.66 12.81 23.58
CA GLN A 110 -10.58 13.74 24.26
C GLN A 110 -9.84 14.66 25.24
N LEU A 111 -8.77 14.19 25.85
CA LEU A 111 -7.89 15.04 26.66
C LEU A 111 -7.18 16.09 25.81
N LEU A 112 -6.58 15.68 24.68
CA LEU A 112 -5.80 16.59 23.83
C LEU A 112 -6.65 17.65 23.15
N VAL A 113 -7.90 17.35 22.76
CA VAL A 113 -8.80 18.34 22.16
C VAL A 113 -9.32 19.39 23.13
N GLN A 114 -9.04 19.28 24.44
CA GLN A 114 -9.24 20.36 25.39
C GLN A 114 -8.24 21.51 25.20
N ASP A 115 -7.10 21.23 24.57
CA ASP A 115 -6.18 22.27 24.13
C ASP A 115 -6.71 22.93 22.84
N PRO A 116 -6.95 24.25 22.83
CA PRO A 116 -7.53 24.91 21.66
C PRO A 116 -6.68 24.84 20.40
N ALA A 117 -5.34 24.85 20.53
CA ALA A 117 -4.42 24.77 19.40
C ALA A 117 -4.45 23.37 18.77
N TYR A 118 -4.44 22.31 19.62
CA TYR A 118 -4.57 20.95 19.16
C TYR A 118 -5.93 20.71 18.48
N ALA A 119 -7.01 21.18 19.08
CA ALA A 119 -8.37 21.07 18.54
C ALA A 119 -8.51 21.77 17.19
N ALA A 120 -7.97 22.98 17.05
CA ALA A 120 -8.00 23.74 15.79
C ALA A 120 -7.22 23.02 14.69
N ARG A 121 -6.00 22.56 15.00
CA ARG A 121 -5.16 21.80 14.07
C ARG A 121 -5.82 20.49 13.62
N THR A 122 -6.43 19.77 14.55
CA THR A 122 -7.14 18.51 14.23
C THR A 122 -8.34 18.76 13.31
N ARG A 123 -9.12 19.81 13.55
CA ARG A 123 -10.23 20.20 12.68
C ARG A 123 -9.75 20.59 11.29
N LEU A 124 -8.69 21.39 11.20
CA LEU A 124 -8.11 21.78 9.92
C LEU A 124 -7.60 20.56 9.15
N ALA A 125 -6.88 19.64 9.82
CA ALA A 125 -6.39 18.41 9.22
C ALA A 125 -7.55 17.56 8.66
N ARG A 126 -8.62 17.36 9.44
CA ARG A 126 -9.79 16.58 9.02
C ARG A 126 -10.51 17.21 7.83
N THR A 127 -10.72 18.52 7.86
CA THR A 127 -11.38 19.24 6.74
C THR A 127 -10.52 19.16 5.48
N ASN A 128 -9.22 19.40 5.61
CA ASN A 128 -8.29 19.31 4.49
C ASN A 128 -8.20 17.87 3.92
N PHE A 129 -8.25 16.86 4.78
CA PHE A 129 -8.25 15.47 4.36
C PHE A 129 -9.49 15.10 3.55
N ALA A 130 -10.67 15.58 3.94
CA ALA A 130 -11.89 15.40 3.16
C ALA A 130 -11.79 16.08 1.78
N LEU A 131 -11.29 17.31 1.71
CA LEU A 131 -11.06 18.01 0.44
C LEU A 131 -10.04 17.30 -0.44
N HIS A 132 -9.02 16.69 0.17
CA HIS A 132 -7.97 15.97 -0.52
C HIS A 132 -8.48 14.75 -1.30
N TRP A 133 -9.51 14.07 -0.79
CA TRP A 133 -10.21 12.99 -1.50
C TRP A 133 -11.28 13.51 -2.47
N ASP A 134 -12.00 14.57 -2.09
CA ASP A 134 -13.11 15.09 -2.87
C ASP A 134 -12.64 15.80 -4.17
N ASN A 135 -11.48 16.46 -4.14
CA ASN A 135 -10.92 17.12 -5.32
C ASN A 135 -10.67 16.16 -6.49
N PRO A 136 -9.88 15.08 -6.35
CA PRO A 136 -9.66 14.14 -7.45
C PRO A 136 -10.95 13.43 -7.83
N ARG A 137 -11.81 13.08 -6.87
CA ARG A 137 -13.10 12.45 -7.16
C ARG A 137 -13.96 13.33 -8.08
N ARG A 138 -14.14 14.61 -7.74
CA ARG A 138 -14.89 15.55 -8.58
C ARG A 138 -14.28 15.71 -9.98
N ALA A 139 -12.96 15.80 -10.06
CA ALA A 139 -12.26 15.97 -11.34
C ALA A 139 -12.49 14.77 -12.25
N PHE A 140 -12.38 13.54 -11.74
CA PHE A 140 -12.58 12.33 -12.53
C PHE A 140 -14.04 12.14 -12.92
N HIS A 141 -14.98 12.38 -12.02
CA HIS A 141 -16.41 12.29 -12.34
C HIS A 141 -16.88 13.37 -13.34
N LYS A 142 -16.29 14.56 -13.31
CA LYS A 142 -16.56 15.62 -14.30
C LYS A 142 -16.18 15.21 -15.71
N GLU A 143 -15.13 14.40 -15.86
CA GLU A 143 -14.58 13.94 -17.12
C GLU A 143 -14.74 12.41 -17.28
N ALA A 144 -15.82 11.84 -16.69
CA ALA A 144 -16.01 10.40 -16.56
C ALA A 144 -15.88 9.65 -17.89
N ASP A 145 -16.52 10.15 -18.96
CA ASP A 145 -16.49 9.52 -20.28
C ASP A 145 -15.06 9.36 -20.82
N TYR A 146 -14.23 10.36 -20.60
CA TYR A 146 -12.83 10.31 -21.00
C TYR A 146 -12.05 9.25 -20.24
N TYR A 147 -12.08 9.28 -18.90
CA TYR A 147 -11.27 8.37 -18.10
C TYR A 147 -11.73 6.92 -18.20
N LEU A 148 -13.06 6.69 -18.27
CA LEU A 148 -13.61 5.35 -18.51
C LEU A 148 -13.20 4.82 -19.89
N SER A 149 -13.27 5.64 -20.93
CA SER A 149 -12.80 5.28 -22.29
C SER A 149 -11.31 4.95 -22.33
N GLU A 150 -10.46 5.67 -21.58
CA GLU A 150 -9.01 5.36 -21.51
C GLU A 150 -8.75 4.01 -20.84
N MET A 151 -9.49 3.65 -19.79
CA MET A 151 -9.40 2.32 -19.16
C MET A 151 -9.94 1.23 -20.09
N GLU A 152 -11.08 1.46 -20.74
CA GLU A 152 -11.71 0.51 -21.66
C GLU A 152 -10.78 0.10 -22.82
N LYS A 153 -10.00 1.03 -23.34
CA LYS A 153 -8.97 0.76 -24.37
C LYS A 153 -7.91 -0.24 -23.91
N THR A 154 -7.73 -0.39 -22.61
CA THR A 154 -6.71 -1.26 -22.02
C THR A 154 -7.28 -2.54 -21.41
N ASP A 155 -8.57 -2.62 -21.13
CA ASP A 155 -9.19 -3.76 -20.44
C ASP A 155 -8.82 -5.13 -21.03
N ASN A 156 -8.68 -5.21 -22.36
CA ASN A 156 -8.29 -6.42 -23.09
C ASN A 156 -6.91 -6.30 -23.77
N ALA A 157 -6.11 -5.28 -23.42
CA ALA A 157 -4.80 -5.08 -24.03
C ALA A 157 -3.70 -5.83 -23.23
N GLY A 158 -2.66 -6.26 -23.97
CA GLY A 158 -1.47 -6.89 -23.38
C GLY A 158 -0.31 -5.89 -23.15
N PRO A 159 0.83 -6.40 -22.63
CA PRO A 159 1.22 -7.82 -22.61
C PRO A 159 0.63 -8.67 -21.46
N GLY A 160 0.18 -8.06 -20.37
CA GLY A 160 -0.49 -8.77 -19.28
C GLY A 160 -1.99 -8.99 -19.51
N ARG A 161 -2.74 -9.29 -18.46
CA ARG A 161 -4.20 -9.44 -18.54
C ARG A 161 -4.92 -9.01 -17.28
N LEU A 162 -6.19 -8.64 -17.43
CA LEU A 162 -7.13 -8.29 -16.36
C LEU A 162 -8.24 -9.35 -16.29
N GLU A 163 -8.46 -9.89 -15.10
CA GLU A 163 -9.52 -10.86 -14.81
C GLU A 163 -10.47 -10.25 -13.77
N LEU A 164 -11.50 -9.55 -14.20
CA LEU A 164 -12.56 -9.06 -13.30
C LEU A 164 -13.62 -10.15 -13.11
N ASN A 165 -14.15 -10.22 -11.89
CA ASN A 165 -15.25 -11.10 -11.54
C ASN A 165 -16.45 -10.28 -11.05
N PRO A 166 -17.42 -9.96 -11.92
CA PRO A 166 -18.59 -9.17 -11.54
C PRO A 166 -19.48 -9.85 -10.50
N ASP A 167 -19.39 -11.18 -10.40
CA ASP A 167 -20.18 -12.00 -9.48
C ASP A 167 -19.41 -12.31 -8.17
N LEU A 168 -18.25 -11.65 -7.95
CA LEU A 168 -17.49 -11.88 -6.74
C LEU A 168 -18.27 -11.45 -5.51
N ASP A 169 -18.46 -12.38 -4.59
CA ASP A 169 -18.97 -12.06 -3.25
C ASP A 169 -17.88 -11.30 -2.46
N ILE A 170 -18.01 -9.97 -2.49
CA ILE A 170 -17.10 -9.10 -1.80
C ILE A 170 -17.47 -9.07 -0.32
N PRO A 171 -16.53 -9.36 0.59
CA PRO A 171 -16.79 -9.33 2.02
C PRO A 171 -17.34 -7.96 2.47
N ASP A 172 -18.37 -7.94 3.30
CA ASP A 172 -18.94 -6.71 3.85
C ASP A 172 -17.88 -5.88 4.57
N SER A 173 -16.91 -6.54 5.21
CA SER A 173 -15.77 -5.92 5.85
C SER A 173 -14.84 -5.12 4.91
N ALA A 174 -14.92 -5.34 3.60
CA ALA A 174 -14.17 -4.61 2.58
C ALA A 174 -14.98 -3.50 1.88
N ARG A 175 -16.28 -3.34 2.24
CA ARG A 175 -17.18 -2.37 1.58
C ARG A 175 -17.19 -0.99 2.23
N HIS A 176 -16.43 -0.77 3.31
CA HIS A 176 -16.36 0.53 3.97
C HIS A 176 -15.40 1.49 3.25
N GLU A 177 -15.50 2.77 3.59
CA GLU A 177 -14.68 3.84 3.01
C GLU A 177 -13.29 3.86 3.68
N ILE A 178 -12.46 2.88 3.37
CA ILE A 178 -11.07 2.80 3.85
C ILE A 178 -10.39 4.14 3.54
N HIS A 179 -9.56 4.64 4.47
CA HIS A 179 -8.92 5.94 4.41
C HIS A 179 -9.90 7.13 4.24
N ALA A 180 -11.15 6.93 4.64
CA ALA A 180 -12.23 7.92 4.42
C ALA A 180 -12.37 8.34 2.94
N MET A 181 -11.95 7.49 2.00
CA MET A 181 -12.11 7.75 0.58
C MET A 181 -13.58 7.56 0.18
N PRO A 182 -14.27 8.61 -0.33
CA PRO A 182 -15.69 8.53 -0.66
C PRO A 182 -16.01 7.46 -1.69
N GLY A 183 -16.95 6.56 -1.36
CA GLY A 183 -17.32 5.40 -2.18
C GLY A 183 -16.43 4.18 -1.97
N GLY A 184 -15.34 4.30 -1.22
CA GLY A 184 -14.40 3.22 -0.93
C GLY A 184 -13.71 2.65 -2.16
N TYR A 185 -12.89 1.64 -1.97
CA TYR A 185 -12.11 1.02 -3.05
C TYR A 185 -12.96 0.17 -4.00
N VAL A 186 -14.05 -0.36 -3.47
CA VAL A 186 -14.92 -1.31 -4.19
C VAL A 186 -16.05 -0.60 -4.94
N GLY A 187 -16.59 0.48 -4.35
CA GLY A 187 -17.79 1.16 -4.87
C GLY A 187 -17.50 2.35 -5.79
N GLU A 188 -16.31 2.95 -5.72
CA GLU A 188 -15.93 4.12 -6.53
C GLU A 188 -15.29 3.67 -7.85
N PRO A 189 -15.91 3.92 -9.02
CA PRO A 189 -15.36 3.46 -10.31
C PRO A 189 -13.99 4.04 -10.65
N PHE A 190 -13.64 5.19 -10.11
CA PHE A 190 -12.34 5.85 -10.27
C PHE A 190 -11.40 5.62 -9.08
N ALA A 191 -11.66 4.61 -8.22
CA ALA A 191 -10.89 4.38 -7.00
C ALA A 191 -9.38 4.39 -7.24
N GLY A 192 -8.90 3.73 -8.30
CA GLY A 192 -7.47 3.71 -8.63
C GLY A 192 -6.89 5.07 -8.98
N TRP A 193 -7.61 5.87 -9.78
CA TRP A 193 -7.23 7.23 -10.13
C TRP A 193 -7.23 8.17 -8.92
N ILE A 194 -8.29 8.05 -8.09
CA ILE A 194 -8.45 8.87 -6.89
C ILE A 194 -7.35 8.49 -5.88
N TYR A 195 -7.10 7.20 -5.70
CA TYR A 195 -6.07 6.70 -4.79
C TYR A 195 -4.67 7.13 -5.23
N GLU A 196 -4.34 7.07 -6.51
CA GLU A 196 -3.05 7.54 -7.05
C GLU A 196 -2.80 9.02 -6.71
N LEU A 197 -3.80 9.89 -6.89
CA LEU A 197 -3.65 11.34 -6.69
C LEU A 197 -3.96 11.80 -5.27
N GLY A 198 -4.80 11.06 -4.56
CA GLY A 198 -5.22 11.32 -3.19
C GLY A 198 -4.47 10.50 -2.14
N HIS A 199 -3.65 9.52 -2.55
CA HIS A 199 -2.99 8.64 -1.60
C HIS A 199 -2.18 9.43 -0.60
N MET A 200 -2.53 9.16 0.59
CA MET A 200 -2.02 9.59 1.88
C MET A 200 -0.87 10.60 1.88
N TYR A 201 -1.11 11.73 2.52
CA TYR A 201 -0.07 12.66 2.98
C TYR A 201 0.75 13.34 1.88
N GLY A 202 0.21 13.42 0.67
CA GLY A 202 0.84 14.18 -0.40
C GLY A 202 2.09 13.54 -0.99
N THR A 203 2.22 12.24 -0.88
CA THR A 203 3.39 11.50 -1.35
C THR A 203 3.13 10.71 -2.63
N ALA A 204 2.21 11.13 -3.47
CA ALA A 204 2.15 10.63 -4.86
C ALA A 204 3.46 10.93 -5.64
N ASP A 205 4.50 11.23 -4.91
CA ASP A 205 5.87 11.41 -5.33
C ASP A 205 6.55 10.03 -5.46
N LEU A 206 7.57 9.94 -6.29
CA LEU A 206 8.47 8.80 -6.47
C LEU A 206 8.93 8.13 -5.16
N LYS A 207 8.87 8.86 -4.05
CA LYS A 207 9.24 8.40 -2.70
C LYS A 207 8.35 7.29 -2.14
N ASP A 208 7.04 7.29 -2.40
CA ASP A 208 6.15 6.22 -1.94
C ASP A 208 6.34 4.94 -2.75
N ARG A 209 6.77 5.08 -3.96
CA ARG A 209 7.10 3.95 -4.81
C ARG A 209 8.40 3.27 -4.40
N GLY A 210 9.26 3.98 -3.70
CA GLY A 210 10.38 3.39 -2.97
C GLY A 210 9.95 2.34 -1.95
N ARG A 211 8.76 2.50 -1.30
CA ARG A 211 8.20 1.46 -0.41
C ARG A 211 7.89 0.18 -1.16
N ALA A 212 7.24 0.24 -2.34
CA ALA A 212 6.94 -0.93 -3.14
C ALA A 212 8.22 -1.66 -3.59
N VAL A 213 9.24 -0.92 -4.00
CA VAL A 213 10.56 -1.48 -4.34
C VAL A 213 11.25 -2.04 -3.08
N SER A 214 11.25 -1.32 -1.96
CA SER A 214 11.83 -1.78 -0.68
C SER A 214 11.15 -3.06 -0.20
N TYR A 215 9.82 -3.12 -0.24
CA TYR A 215 9.03 -4.29 0.08
C TYR A 215 9.47 -5.50 -0.76
N THR A 216 9.52 -5.36 -2.07
CA THR A 216 9.87 -6.48 -2.94
C THR A 216 11.35 -6.85 -2.86
N GLN A 217 12.26 -5.90 -2.68
CA GLN A 217 13.70 -6.17 -2.49
C GLN A 217 13.99 -6.88 -1.17
N ALA A 218 13.21 -6.64 -0.11
CA ALA A 218 13.32 -7.35 1.16
C ALA A 218 12.78 -8.79 1.10
N ALA A 219 11.99 -9.16 0.08
CA ALA A 219 11.43 -10.51 -0.01
C ALA A 219 12.52 -11.57 -0.17
N LYS A 220 12.50 -12.56 0.73
CA LYS A 220 13.36 -13.73 0.66
C LYS A 220 12.88 -14.67 -0.45
N GLY A 221 13.78 -15.18 -1.26
CA GLY A 221 13.46 -16.26 -2.20
C GLY A 221 13.41 -17.62 -1.51
N PRO A 222 12.74 -18.62 -2.10
CA PRO A 222 12.84 -20.03 -1.67
C PRO A 222 14.28 -20.52 -1.64
N ALA A 223 14.57 -21.46 -0.72
CA ALA A 223 15.94 -21.98 -0.52
C ALA A 223 16.53 -22.69 -1.76
N ASP A 224 15.67 -23.23 -2.63
CA ASP A 224 16.07 -23.87 -3.88
C ASP A 224 16.38 -22.87 -5.02
N GLY A 225 16.26 -21.56 -4.75
CA GLY A 225 16.53 -20.49 -5.69
C GLY A 225 15.52 -20.37 -6.84
N LYS A 226 14.42 -21.14 -6.85
CA LYS A 226 13.46 -21.15 -7.95
C LYS A 226 12.33 -20.16 -7.67
N VAL A 227 12.19 -19.15 -8.53
CA VAL A 227 11.08 -18.18 -8.49
C VAL A 227 10.48 -18.10 -9.89
N ARG A 228 9.39 -18.81 -10.10
CA ARG A 228 8.65 -18.84 -11.38
C ARG A 228 7.34 -18.14 -11.30
N ARG A 229 6.69 -18.14 -10.12
CA ARG A 229 5.35 -17.58 -9.91
C ARG A 229 5.28 -16.82 -8.60
N ILE A 230 4.80 -15.60 -8.67
CA ILE A 230 4.68 -14.69 -7.53
C ILE A 230 3.26 -14.17 -7.47
N LEU A 231 2.69 -14.11 -6.27
CA LEU A 231 1.42 -13.45 -6.00
C LEU A 231 1.65 -12.26 -5.06
N ASP A 232 1.11 -11.10 -5.42
CA ASP A 232 0.97 -9.91 -4.59
C ASP A 232 -0.50 -9.83 -4.12
N LEU A 233 -0.75 -10.18 -2.84
CA LEU A 233 -2.09 -10.27 -2.27
C LEU A 233 -2.50 -8.95 -1.61
N GLY A 234 -3.67 -8.43 -1.98
CA GLY A 234 -4.09 -7.07 -1.63
C GLY A 234 -3.26 -6.05 -2.39
N CYS A 235 -3.09 -6.27 -3.69
CA CYS A 235 -2.16 -5.51 -4.53
C CYS A 235 -2.60 -4.07 -4.81
N SER A 236 -3.85 -3.69 -4.47
CA SER A 236 -4.38 -2.34 -4.70
C SER A 236 -4.19 -1.90 -6.17
N MET A 237 -3.57 -0.75 -6.40
CA MET A 237 -3.27 -0.24 -7.76
C MET A 237 -1.98 -0.82 -8.37
N GLY A 238 -1.42 -1.90 -7.80
CA GLY A 238 -0.40 -2.74 -8.41
C GLY A 238 1.04 -2.30 -8.25
N ASP A 239 1.38 -1.38 -7.34
CA ASP A 239 2.78 -0.94 -7.17
C ASP A 239 3.71 -2.09 -6.75
N GLY A 240 3.30 -2.92 -5.78
CA GLY A 240 4.04 -4.11 -5.37
C GLY A 240 4.17 -5.13 -6.49
N THR A 241 3.07 -5.36 -7.23
CA THR A 241 3.04 -6.29 -8.37
C THR A 241 4.04 -5.90 -9.45
N LEU A 242 4.08 -4.61 -9.84
CA LEU A 242 5.04 -4.11 -10.82
C LEU A 242 6.48 -4.20 -10.30
N ALA A 243 6.70 -3.91 -9.01
CA ALA A 243 8.02 -4.02 -8.39
C ALA A 243 8.51 -5.49 -8.33
N PHE A 244 7.63 -6.46 -8.07
CA PHE A 244 7.98 -7.89 -8.20
C PHE A 244 8.35 -8.25 -9.63
N LYS A 245 7.60 -7.78 -10.63
CA LYS A 245 7.92 -8.04 -12.05
C LYS A 245 9.25 -7.44 -12.45
N MET A 246 9.58 -6.24 -11.97
CA MET A 246 10.88 -5.61 -12.21
C MET A 246 12.01 -6.42 -11.58
N ARG A 247 11.82 -6.91 -10.35
CA ARG A 247 12.81 -7.71 -9.64
C ARG A 247 13.00 -9.10 -10.28
N PHE A 248 11.91 -9.74 -10.68
CA PHE A 248 11.89 -11.10 -11.26
C PHE A 248 11.26 -11.08 -12.66
N PRO A 249 11.96 -10.54 -13.67
CA PRO A 249 11.37 -10.26 -14.99
C PRO A 249 10.90 -11.51 -15.73
N ASN A 250 11.46 -12.70 -15.42
CA ASN A 250 11.08 -13.98 -16.02
C ASN A 250 9.92 -14.67 -15.28
N ALA A 251 9.57 -14.21 -14.07
CA ALA A 251 8.47 -14.80 -13.31
C ALA A 251 7.10 -14.38 -13.86
N GLU A 252 6.13 -15.27 -13.76
CA GLU A 252 4.71 -14.95 -13.87
C GLU A 252 4.29 -14.26 -12.57
N VAL A 253 3.86 -13.00 -12.65
CA VAL A 253 3.51 -12.19 -11.49
C VAL A 253 2.03 -11.85 -11.52
N TRP A 254 1.36 -12.17 -10.42
CA TRP A 254 -0.06 -11.92 -10.19
C TRP A 254 -0.26 -10.84 -9.14
N GLY A 255 -1.20 -9.92 -9.39
CA GLY A 255 -1.77 -9.05 -8.37
C GLY A 255 -3.22 -9.44 -8.13
N VAL A 256 -3.59 -9.68 -6.88
CA VAL A 256 -4.95 -10.07 -6.49
C VAL A 256 -5.50 -9.07 -5.48
N ASP A 257 -6.74 -8.63 -5.73
CA ASP A 257 -7.48 -7.74 -4.84
C ASP A 257 -8.99 -8.00 -4.98
N VAL A 258 -9.78 -7.62 -3.98
CA VAL A 258 -11.25 -7.65 -4.06
C VAL A 258 -11.82 -6.44 -4.80
N ALA A 259 -11.05 -5.36 -4.89
CA ALA A 259 -11.45 -4.07 -5.44
C ALA A 259 -11.23 -4.01 -6.96
N GLY A 260 -12.25 -4.41 -7.73
CA GLY A 260 -12.20 -4.36 -9.21
C GLY A 260 -11.78 -3.00 -9.79
N PRO A 261 -12.27 -1.85 -9.29
CA PRO A 261 -11.85 -0.53 -9.77
C PRO A 261 -10.35 -0.26 -9.59
N LEU A 262 -9.74 -0.71 -8.49
CA LEU A 262 -8.30 -0.60 -8.28
C LEU A 262 -7.53 -1.47 -9.28
N LEU A 263 -7.97 -2.72 -9.48
CA LEU A 263 -7.33 -3.64 -10.43
C LEU A 263 -7.44 -3.17 -11.87
N ARG A 264 -8.57 -2.59 -12.26
CA ARG A 264 -8.74 -2.02 -13.59
C ARG A 264 -7.73 -0.89 -13.84
N TYR A 265 -7.53 -0.04 -12.85
CA TYR A 265 -6.52 1.01 -12.92
C TYR A 265 -5.08 0.45 -12.90
N ALA A 266 -4.81 -0.56 -12.06
CA ALA A 266 -3.51 -1.24 -12.04
C ALA A 266 -3.15 -1.83 -13.41
N HIS A 267 -4.13 -2.47 -14.07
CA HIS A 267 -3.94 -3.01 -15.41
C HIS A 267 -3.72 -1.90 -16.45
N TYR A 268 -4.51 -0.83 -16.41
CA TYR A 268 -4.29 0.35 -17.25
C TYR A 268 -2.85 0.85 -17.14
N ARG A 269 -2.32 0.97 -15.94
CA ARG A 269 -0.92 1.37 -15.70
C ARG A 269 0.06 0.36 -16.29
N ALA A 270 -0.14 -0.93 -16.04
CA ALA A 270 0.75 -1.99 -16.53
C ALA A 270 0.83 -2.00 -18.06
N VAL A 271 -0.31 -1.85 -18.74
CA VAL A 271 -0.36 -1.73 -20.21
C VAL A 271 0.40 -0.51 -20.70
N LYS A 272 0.22 0.66 -20.06
CA LYS A 272 0.91 1.91 -20.44
C LYS A 272 2.43 1.82 -20.29
N VAL A 273 2.93 1.03 -19.36
CA VAL A 273 4.38 0.83 -19.17
C VAL A 273 4.91 -0.48 -19.78
N GLY A 274 4.06 -1.25 -20.45
CA GLY A 274 4.45 -2.48 -21.17
C GLY A 274 4.85 -3.65 -20.27
N MET A 275 4.29 -3.74 -19.06
CA MET A 275 4.62 -4.80 -18.09
C MET A 275 3.66 -5.99 -18.20
N ASP A 276 4.23 -7.19 -18.36
CA ASP A 276 3.49 -8.46 -18.41
C ASP A 276 3.18 -8.95 -16.98
N VAL A 277 2.04 -8.54 -16.45
CA VAL A 277 1.50 -8.93 -15.15
C VAL A 277 0.04 -9.32 -15.27
N ILE A 278 -0.47 -10.10 -14.32
CA ILE A 278 -1.84 -10.58 -14.29
C ILE A 278 -2.53 -9.93 -13.10
N TYR A 279 -3.57 -9.16 -13.36
CA TYR A 279 -4.44 -8.64 -12.30
C TYR A 279 -5.74 -9.43 -12.27
N SER A 280 -6.10 -9.98 -11.09
CA SER A 280 -7.26 -10.86 -10.96
C SER A 280 -8.09 -10.49 -9.73
N GLN A 281 -9.38 -10.23 -9.94
CA GLN A 281 -10.31 -9.89 -8.86
C GLN A 281 -10.74 -11.16 -8.13
N ARG A 282 -10.26 -11.31 -6.89
CA ARG A 282 -10.49 -12.49 -6.06
C ARG A 282 -10.60 -12.13 -4.59
N ASN A 283 -11.36 -12.95 -3.84
CA ASN A 283 -11.35 -12.86 -2.38
C ASN A 283 -10.15 -13.64 -1.82
N GLY A 284 -9.31 -12.96 -1.03
CA GLY A 284 -8.13 -13.56 -0.40
C GLY A 284 -8.43 -14.69 0.60
N GLU A 285 -9.67 -14.81 1.06
CA GLU A 285 -10.11 -15.92 1.93
C GLU A 285 -10.26 -17.24 1.17
N ASN A 286 -10.54 -17.17 -0.13
CA ASN A 286 -10.62 -18.27 -1.07
C ASN A 286 -10.37 -17.74 -2.49
N THR A 287 -9.14 -17.81 -2.93
CA THR A 287 -8.74 -17.26 -4.23
C THR A 287 -9.20 -18.12 -5.42
N GLY A 288 -9.54 -19.39 -5.19
CA GLY A 288 -9.79 -20.36 -6.25
C GLY A 288 -8.55 -20.71 -7.09
N LEU A 289 -7.35 -20.26 -6.66
CA LEU A 289 -6.10 -20.58 -7.31
C LEU A 289 -5.62 -22.00 -6.93
N PRO A 290 -4.79 -22.67 -7.77
CA PRO A 290 -4.37 -24.05 -7.48
C PRO A 290 -3.50 -24.16 -6.22
N ASP A 291 -3.55 -25.33 -5.57
CA ASP A 291 -2.67 -25.70 -4.46
C ASP A 291 -1.21 -25.68 -4.89
N GLY A 292 -0.34 -25.15 -4.05
CA GLY A 292 1.10 -25.22 -4.28
C GLY A 292 1.58 -24.52 -5.55
N TYR A 293 0.85 -23.54 -6.05
CA TYR A 293 1.13 -22.90 -7.34
C TYR A 293 2.24 -21.87 -7.29
N PHE A 294 2.33 -21.09 -6.20
CA PHE A 294 3.25 -19.96 -6.08
C PHE A 294 4.54 -20.32 -5.33
N ASP A 295 5.64 -19.70 -5.76
CA ASP A 295 6.94 -19.75 -5.09
C ASP A 295 7.04 -18.70 -3.99
N ILE A 296 6.48 -17.51 -4.26
CA ILE A 296 6.39 -16.38 -3.33
C ILE A 296 4.96 -15.88 -3.32
N VAL A 297 4.41 -15.65 -2.14
CA VAL A 297 3.21 -14.82 -1.93
C VAL A 297 3.63 -13.64 -1.07
N GLY A 298 3.36 -12.44 -1.53
CA GLY A 298 3.62 -11.21 -0.81
C GLY A 298 2.33 -10.53 -0.36
N SER A 299 2.37 -9.78 0.75
CA SER A 299 1.35 -8.81 1.14
C SER A 299 2.01 -7.60 1.79
N CYS A 300 1.60 -6.39 1.39
CA CYS A 300 2.17 -5.15 1.90
C CYS A 300 1.07 -4.20 2.36
N ILE A 301 1.06 -3.89 3.67
CA ILE A 301 0.08 -2.95 4.25
C ILE A 301 -1.35 -3.36 3.86
N THR A 302 -1.70 -4.61 4.20
CA THR A 302 -2.95 -5.25 3.76
C THR A 302 -3.71 -5.89 4.91
N PHE A 303 -3.03 -6.61 5.81
CA PHE A 303 -3.71 -7.41 6.84
C PHE A 303 -4.42 -6.57 7.90
N HIS A 304 -3.94 -5.37 8.18
CA HIS A 304 -4.62 -4.45 9.07
C HIS A 304 -5.95 -3.91 8.52
N GLU A 305 -6.22 -4.14 7.23
CA GLU A 305 -7.48 -3.82 6.57
C GLU A 305 -8.44 -5.03 6.48
N ILE A 306 -8.01 -6.19 6.94
CA ILE A 306 -8.81 -7.43 6.90
C ILE A 306 -9.44 -7.66 8.28
N ALA A 307 -10.75 -7.98 8.30
CA ALA A 307 -11.44 -8.32 9.54
C ALA A 307 -10.75 -9.49 10.29
N PRO A 308 -10.65 -9.45 11.62
CA PRO A 308 -9.84 -10.40 12.39
C PRO A 308 -10.19 -11.88 12.18
N ASP A 309 -11.46 -12.20 11.96
CA ASP A 309 -11.91 -13.56 11.67
C ASP A 309 -11.53 -14.01 10.25
N ALA A 310 -11.50 -13.08 9.30
CA ALA A 310 -11.07 -13.33 7.93
C ALA A 310 -9.55 -13.50 7.82
N GLN A 311 -8.74 -12.81 8.62
CA GLN A 311 -7.27 -12.93 8.60
C GLN A 311 -6.82 -14.40 8.71
N LYS A 312 -7.48 -15.21 9.53
CA LYS A 312 -7.17 -16.63 9.67
C LYS A 312 -7.48 -17.43 8.42
N ARG A 313 -8.56 -17.09 7.71
CA ARG A 313 -8.94 -17.76 6.45
C ARG A 313 -7.98 -17.37 5.34
N VAL A 314 -7.65 -16.09 5.24
CA VAL A 314 -6.64 -15.58 4.30
C VAL A 314 -5.27 -16.23 4.54
N MET A 315 -4.83 -16.36 5.79
CA MET A 315 -3.55 -17.00 6.11
C MET A 315 -3.52 -18.48 5.71
N LYS A 316 -4.63 -19.21 5.90
CA LYS A 316 -4.75 -20.59 5.44
C LYS A 316 -4.70 -20.69 3.90
N GLU A 317 -5.34 -19.75 3.22
CA GLU A 317 -5.34 -19.69 1.77
C GLU A 317 -3.94 -19.39 1.22
N ILE A 318 -3.22 -18.45 1.80
CA ILE A 318 -1.80 -18.19 1.46
C ILE A 318 -0.97 -19.46 1.61
N HIS A 319 -1.14 -20.17 2.73
CA HIS A 319 -0.42 -21.42 2.95
C HIS A 319 -0.80 -22.50 1.92
N ARG A 320 -2.06 -22.61 1.54
CA ARG A 320 -2.54 -23.58 0.56
C ARG A 320 -1.93 -23.36 -0.81
N ILE A 321 -1.96 -22.12 -1.31
CA ILE A 321 -1.50 -21.76 -2.67
C ILE A 321 0.02 -21.71 -2.81
N LEU A 322 0.78 -21.58 -1.72
CA LEU A 322 2.23 -21.69 -1.73
C LEU A 322 2.67 -23.16 -1.92
N ARG A 323 3.68 -23.39 -2.77
CA ARG A 323 4.30 -24.72 -2.85
C ARG A 323 5.08 -25.08 -1.58
N PRO A 324 5.37 -26.34 -1.32
CA PRO A 324 6.34 -26.74 -0.29
C PRO A 324 7.69 -26.02 -0.49
N GLY A 325 8.25 -25.46 0.58
CA GLY A 325 9.45 -24.61 0.53
C GLY A 325 9.22 -23.20 -0.04
N GLY A 326 7.99 -22.86 -0.44
CA GLY A 326 7.61 -21.52 -0.87
C GLY A 326 7.59 -20.53 0.30
N VAL A 327 7.62 -19.24 -0.02
CA VAL A 327 7.82 -18.16 0.94
C VAL A 327 6.62 -17.21 0.96
N TYR A 328 6.07 -16.96 2.13
CA TYR A 328 5.18 -15.85 2.40
C TYR A 328 5.98 -14.66 2.93
N HIS A 329 5.93 -13.54 2.20
CA HIS A 329 6.60 -12.30 2.55
C HIS A 329 5.57 -11.24 2.97
N HIS A 330 5.60 -10.88 4.25
CA HIS A 330 4.63 -9.98 4.86
C HIS A 330 5.31 -8.71 5.35
N VAL A 331 4.74 -7.56 4.98
CA VAL A 331 5.13 -6.23 5.46
C VAL A 331 3.87 -5.48 5.89
N ASP A 332 3.80 -5.13 7.19
CA ASP A 332 2.65 -4.41 7.73
C ASP A 332 3.04 -3.70 9.04
N PHE A 333 2.08 -3.17 9.78
CA PHE A 333 2.31 -2.64 11.12
C PHE A 333 2.80 -3.74 12.08
N MET A 334 3.63 -3.33 13.03
CA MET A 334 4.08 -4.22 14.09
C MET A 334 2.92 -4.64 14.99
N THR A 335 2.88 -5.91 15.39
CA THR A 335 1.84 -6.50 16.24
C THR A 335 2.40 -6.98 17.56
N ASP A 336 1.53 -7.22 18.57
CA ASP A 336 1.94 -7.70 19.90
C ASP A 336 2.76 -9.00 19.86
N GLY A 337 2.57 -9.84 18.82
CA GLY A 337 3.35 -11.06 18.62
C GLY A 337 4.75 -10.86 18.01
N HIS A 338 5.13 -9.64 17.62
CA HIS A 338 6.45 -9.37 17.05
C HIS A 338 7.48 -9.20 18.18
N PRO A 339 8.68 -9.82 18.09
CA PRO A 339 9.66 -9.79 19.20
C PRO A 339 10.15 -8.38 19.57
N ASP A 340 10.19 -7.46 18.59
CA ASP A 340 10.65 -6.09 18.80
C ASP A 340 9.50 -5.10 19.07
N TYR A 341 8.27 -5.59 19.22
CA TYR A 341 7.13 -4.71 19.42
C TYR A 341 7.19 -4.02 20.79
N THR A 342 7.11 -2.70 20.76
CA THR A 342 6.96 -1.88 21.96
C THR A 342 5.68 -1.05 21.83
N PRO A 343 4.68 -1.28 22.68
CA PRO A 343 3.44 -0.51 22.64
C PRO A 343 3.70 0.98 22.90
N ILE A 344 3.14 1.84 22.05
CA ILE A 344 3.16 3.29 22.28
C ILE A 344 2.02 3.63 23.23
N LYS A 345 2.34 3.94 24.49
CA LYS A 345 1.35 4.21 25.53
C LYS A 345 1.27 5.66 25.99
N THR A 346 2.06 6.57 25.40
CA THR A 346 1.97 8.01 25.69
C THR A 346 0.64 8.59 25.24
N VAL A 347 0.22 9.70 25.85
CA VAL A 347 -1.04 10.40 25.47
C VAL A 347 -1.07 10.73 23.99
N ALA A 348 0.00 11.29 23.45
CA ALA A 348 0.08 11.65 22.03
C ALA A 348 0.01 10.42 21.10
N GLY A 349 0.66 9.32 21.48
CA GLY A 349 0.65 8.08 20.71
C GLY A 349 -0.74 7.42 20.69
N ARG A 350 -1.41 7.37 21.84
CA ARG A 350 -2.79 6.86 21.96
C ARG A 350 -3.77 7.71 21.14
N ALA A 351 -3.72 9.03 21.30
CA ALA A 351 -4.57 9.95 20.54
C ALA A 351 -4.33 9.83 19.02
N GLY A 352 -3.08 9.63 18.59
CA GLY A 352 -2.72 9.38 17.20
C GLY A 352 -3.39 8.11 16.65
N ARG A 353 -3.37 7.00 17.39
CA ARG A 353 -4.06 5.76 17.00
C ARG A 353 -5.58 5.93 16.89
N TRP A 354 -6.17 6.70 17.81
CA TRP A 354 -7.61 7.02 17.74
C TRP A 354 -7.94 7.80 16.47
N VAL A 355 -7.11 8.80 16.11
CA VAL A 355 -7.28 9.58 14.88
C VAL A 355 -7.15 8.67 13.66
N ASP A 356 -6.17 7.80 13.62
CA ASP A 356 -5.95 6.84 12.54
C ASP A 356 -7.17 5.91 12.38
N HIS A 357 -7.61 5.31 13.47
CA HIS A 357 -8.79 4.45 13.47
C HIS A 357 -10.09 5.17 13.07
N ARG A 358 -10.36 6.36 13.63
CA ARG A 358 -11.69 7.02 13.51
C ARG A 358 -11.77 8.06 12.40
N HIS A 359 -10.68 8.77 12.10
CA HIS A 359 -10.68 9.80 11.06
C HIS A 359 -10.13 9.27 9.72
N ASN A 360 -9.22 8.34 9.77
CA ASN A 360 -8.68 7.67 8.58
C ASN A 360 -9.44 6.37 8.24
N VAL A 361 -10.42 5.99 9.07
CA VAL A 361 -11.27 4.80 8.88
C VAL A 361 -10.45 3.50 8.75
N GLU A 362 -9.38 3.40 9.53
CA GLU A 362 -8.56 2.20 9.69
C GLU A 362 -9.28 1.19 10.62
N THR A 363 -10.37 0.62 10.14
CA THR A 363 -11.37 -0.08 10.95
C THR A 363 -10.78 -1.26 11.71
N TRP A 364 -9.92 -2.04 11.09
CA TRP A 364 -9.38 -3.28 11.65
C TRP A 364 -7.97 -3.15 12.23
N SER A 365 -7.30 -2.01 11.97
CA SER A 365 -5.93 -1.74 12.42
C SER A 365 -5.72 -1.89 13.93
N PRO A 366 -6.64 -1.45 14.82
CA PRO A 366 -6.47 -1.69 16.27
C PRO A 366 -6.44 -3.17 16.63
N ALA A 367 -7.36 -3.97 16.06
CA ALA A 367 -7.42 -5.40 16.34
C ALA A 367 -6.20 -6.14 15.77
N TYR A 368 -5.74 -5.75 14.57
CA TYR A 368 -4.53 -6.29 13.97
C TYR A 368 -3.29 -6.03 14.83
N ARG A 369 -3.09 -4.79 15.30
CA ARG A 369 -1.93 -4.40 16.14
C ARG A 369 -1.87 -5.19 17.45
N HIS A 370 -3.02 -5.54 18.02
CA HIS A 370 -3.15 -6.33 19.24
C HIS A 370 -3.24 -7.84 19.00
N SER A 371 -2.87 -8.31 17.80
CA SER A 371 -2.85 -9.73 17.46
C SER A 371 -1.46 -10.35 17.62
N ASP A 372 -1.43 -11.67 17.81
CA ASP A 372 -0.22 -12.47 17.60
C ASP A 372 -0.18 -12.94 16.13
N PHE A 373 0.10 -12.00 15.21
CA PHE A 373 0.15 -12.31 13.78
C PHE A 373 1.24 -13.35 13.44
N PRO A 374 2.48 -13.28 13.97
CA PRO A 374 3.45 -14.36 13.78
C PRO A 374 3.00 -15.70 14.34
N GLY A 375 2.27 -15.72 15.45
CA GLY A 375 1.64 -16.92 16.01
C GLY A 375 0.59 -17.50 15.07
N LEU A 376 -0.22 -16.64 14.43
CA LEU A 376 -1.17 -17.06 13.40
C LEU A 376 -0.45 -17.74 12.22
N MET A 377 0.67 -17.20 11.76
CA MET A 377 1.49 -17.83 10.70
C MET A 377 1.98 -19.22 11.13
N ARG A 378 2.52 -19.35 12.35
CA ARG A 378 2.97 -20.64 12.91
C ARG A 378 1.82 -21.65 13.02
N ALA A 379 0.65 -21.19 13.44
CA ALA A 379 -0.53 -22.04 13.63
C ALA A 379 -1.05 -22.68 12.33
N VAL A 380 -0.80 -22.06 11.16
CA VAL A 380 -1.15 -22.62 9.86
C VAL A 380 -0.02 -23.42 9.21
N GLY A 381 1.18 -23.49 9.82
CA GLY A 381 2.27 -24.37 9.38
C GLY A 381 3.48 -23.67 8.77
N PHE A 382 3.64 -22.36 8.95
CA PHE A 382 4.83 -21.65 8.55
C PHE A 382 5.95 -21.75 9.62
N ASP A 383 7.19 -21.87 9.15
CA ASP A 383 8.36 -21.49 9.92
C ASP A 383 8.57 -19.97 9.76
N VAL A 384 8.55 -19.23 10.89
CA VAL A 384 8.55 -17.77 10.89
C VAL A 384 9.97 -17.23 11.11
N ASP A 385 10.38 -16.31 10.23
CA ASP A 385 11.70 -15.66 10.20
C ASP A 385 11.54 -14.13 10.24
N PHE A 386 12.25 -13.46 11.15
CA PHE A 386 12.28 -12.00 11.33
C PHE A 386 13.61 -11.39 10.85
N SER A 387 14.48 -12.17 10.20
CA SER A 387 15.83 -11.73 9.82
C SER A 387 15.88 -10.75 8.65
N GLN A 388 14.74 -10.54 7.95
CA GLN A 388 14.70 -9.64 6.80
C GLN A 388 14.68 -8.17 7.26
N PRO A 389 15.33 -7.26 6.52
CA PRO A 389 15.29 -5.86 6.84
C PRO A 389 13.85 -5.32 6.72
N PRO A 390 13.50 -4.32 7.55
CA PRO A 390 12.20 -3.67 7.43
C PRO A 390 12.07 -2.94 6.09
N ALA A 391 10.87 -2.91 5.54
CA ALA A 391 10.57 -2.13 4.34
C ALA A 391 10.41 -0.65 4.70
N GLY A 392 11.16 0.23 4.05
CA GLY A 392 11.15 1.67 4.30
C GLY A 392 10.06 2.39 3.51
N ASN A 393 9.62 3.52 4.04
CA ASN A 393 8.65 4.40 3.37
C ASN A 393 9.34 5.48 2.52
N SER A 394 10.41 6.08 3.02
CA SER A 394 11.24 7.06 2.30
C SER A 394 12.53 7.36 3.06
N VAL A 395 13.52 7.92 2.36
CA VAL A 395 14.78 8.38 2.97
C VAL A 395 14.55 9.54 3.96
N ASP A 396 13.61 10.43 3.64
CA ASP A 396 13.35 11.63 4.43
C ASP A 396 12.42 11.41 5.63
N ARG A 397 11.71 10.29 5.64
CA ARG A 397 10.78 9.90 6.70
C ARG A 397 10.89 8.40 6.93
N PRO A 398 11.86 7.96 7.73
CA PRO A 398 12.09 6.54 7.96
C PRO A 398 10.98 5.94 8.83
N ARG A 399 9.78 5.79 8.28
CA ARG A 399 8.84 4.81 8.78
C ARG A 399 9.24 3.49 8.15
N SER A 400 9.78 2.61 8.95
CA SER A 400 10.01 1.24 8.53
C SER A 400 8.87 0.37 9.01
N PHE A 401 8.36 -0.45 8.12
CA PHE A 401 7.40 -1.49 8.47
C PHE A 401 8.17 -2.79 8.67
N PRO A 402 7.89 -3.54 9.76
CA PRO A 402 8.56 -4.82 9.99
C PRO A 402 8.26 -5.78 8.85
N THR A 403 9.25 -6.58 8.55
CA THR A 403 9.14 -7.69 7.61
C THR A 403 9.04 -8.99 8.38
N VAL A 404 8.01 -9.78 8.12
CA VAL A 404 7.85 -11.12 8.66
C VAL A 404 7.79 -12.11 7.52
N THR A 405 8.67 -13.11 7.54
CA THR A 405 8.73 -14.13 6.50
C THR A 405 8.22 -15.46 7.03
N GLY A 406 7.29 -16.10 6.31
CA GLY A 406 6.82 -17.45 6.55
C GLY A 406 7.37 -18.42 5.50
N ILE A 407 8.03 -19.48 5.91
CA ILE A 407 8.50 -20.54 5.00
C ILE A 407 7.55 -21.73 5.15
N LYS A 408 6.88 -22.13 4.07
CA LYS A 408 6.03 -23.32 4.08
C LYS A 408 6.90 -24.56 4.17
N ARG A 409 6.68 -25.40 5.18
CA ARG A 409 7.41 -26.67 5.34
C ARG A 409 7.23 -27.56 4.11
N ALA A 410 8.30 -28.32 3.82
CA ALA A 410 8.33 -29.27 2.71
C ALA A 410 7.37 -30.47 2.93
#